data_cfaa178c9f24cdae388a7a81c8515bec
#
_entry.id   cfaa178c9f24cdae388a7a81c8515bec
#
_cell.length_a   1.000
_cell.length_b   1.000
_cell.length_c   1.000
_cell.angle_alpha   90.00
_cell.angle_beta   90.00
_cell.angle_gamma   90.00
#
_symmetry.space_group_name_H-M   'P 1'
#
loop_
_entity.id
_entity.type
_entity.pdbx_description
1 polymer ?
#
loop_
_entity_poly.entity_id
_entity_poly.type
_entity_poly.pdbx_seq_one_letter_code
_entity_poly.pdbx_strand_id
1 'polypeptide(L)'
;MRKAVVLFSGGVDSLSALVWATKRYGKENVLALYIDLGHRYSHKEIKAVVDICESLQVSHKIVPAVFVGKREREDAHIPWRNLFLIITACYFLPEEGGDIIIQNVQVGETSIGDRTLWFNQEVEELLKKVEQKDVRVIAPFANFTKGQIVRWLVDNGVDVELIKKTVGCFSSENDHCGECSACFRRWISLENAGLVKNINKEYKEWGFTKNPLKWEGVRKYAEKMLRGEYEDERVIETLVVLHKYGVIKGVIAVDLDETLCEATPWWNYTNAQPIKQNIEKVNRLYELGYGIWIYTSRFETDKKVTEEWLKKHGVKYHRLIMGKPWATHYIDDRAFRSLDEILIFEEEVVHCE
;
A
#
# COMPACT_ATOMS: atom_id res chain seq x y z
N MET A 1 26.96 -23.54 3.63
CA MET A 1 25.63 -22.95 3.87
C MET A 1 25.37 -21.97 2.74
N ARG A 2 24.14 -21.91 2.19
CA ARG A 2 23.84 -20.97 1.07
C ARG A 2 23.97 -19.53 1.53
N LYS A 3 24.61 -18.65 0.74
CA LYS A 3 24.79 -17.22 1.04
C LYS A 3 23.68 -16.39 0.42
N ALA A 4 23.38 -15.25 1.02
CA ALA A 4 22.37 -14.31 0.54
C ALA A 4 22.93 -12.89 0.47
N VAL A 5 22.62 -12.20 -0.64
CA VAL A 5 22.83 -10.76 -0.81
C VAL A 5 21.48 -10.08 -0.72
N VAL A 6 21.31 -9.20 0.27
CA VAL A 6 20.07 -8.42 0.47
C VAL A 6 20.27 -7.04 -0.12
N LEU A 7 19.45 -6.69 -1.12
CA LEU A 7 19.38 -5.33 -1.65
C LEU A 7 18.72 -4.41 -0.62
N PHE A 8 19.55 -3.72 0.16
CA PHE A 8 19.15 -3.00 1.36
C PHE A 8 19.26 -1.49 1.18
N SER A 9 18.12 -0.79 1.08
CA SER A 9 18.04 0.66 0.89
C SER A 9 17.86 1.45 2.20
N GLY A 10 17.90 0.80 3.37
CA GLY A 10 17.60 1.46 4.64
C GLY A 10 16.11 1.79 4.86
N GLY A 11 15.24 1.40 3.94
CA GLY A 11 13.79 1.51 4.09
C GLY A 11 13.19 0.38 4.93
N VAL A 12 11.96 0.57 5.45
CA VAL A 12 11.31 -0.42 6.32
C VAL A 12 11.07 -1.76 5.61
N ASP A 13 10.75 -1.73 4.32
CA ASP A 13 10.50 -2.95 3.53
C ASP A 13 11.81 -3.75 3.35
N SER A 14 12.92 -3.08 3.06
CA SER A 14 14.22 -3.73 2.95
C SER A 14 14.80 -4.15 4.31
N LEU A 15 14.46 -3.44 5.41
CA LEU A 15 14.78 -3.87 6.77
C LEU A 15 14.12 -5.22 7.10
N SER A 16 12.85 -5.38 6.77
CA SER A 16 12.17 -6.67 6.98
C SER A 16 12.84 -7.81 6.20
N ALA A 17 13.22 -7.55 4.95
CA ALA A 17 13.95 -8.52 4.13
C ALA A 17 15.33 -8.88 4.73
N LEU A 18 16.05 -7.88 5.28
CA LEU A 18 17.34 -8.08 5.94
C LEU A 18 17.19 -8.94 7.22
N VAL A 19 16.22 -8.60 8.08
CA VAL A 19 15.92 -9.38 9.30
C VAL A 19 15.48 -10.80 8.96
N TRP A 20 14.63 -10.98 7.95
CA TRP A 20 14.21 -12.29 7.47
C TRP A 20 15.41 -13.11 6.98
N ALA A 21 16.28 -12.51 6.18
CA ALA A 21 17.47 -13.17 5.66
C ALA A 21 18.44 -13.58 6.78
N THR A 22 18.70 -12.71 7.76
CA THR A 22 19.58 -13.05 8.89
C THR A 22 19.04 -14.21 9.74
N LYS A 23 17.73 -14.29 9.92
CA LYS A 23 17.10 -15.43 10.62
C LYS A 23 17.19 -16.73 9.82
N ARG A 24 17.12 -16.66 8.49
CA ARG A 24 17.09 -17.81 7.61
C ARG A 24 18.46 -18.39 7.30
N TYR A 25 19.46 -17.52 7.11
CA TYR A 25 20.79 -17.91 6.62
C TYR A 25 21.87 -17.81 7.70
N GLY A 26 21.61 -17.12 8.82
CA GLY A 26 22.64 -16.67 9.77
C GLY A 26 23.29 -15.37 9.32
N LYS A 27 23.64 -14.49 10.27
CA LYS A 27 24.20 -13.15 9.97
C LYS A 27 25.49 -13.24 9.15
N GLU A 28 26.32 -14.24 9.41
CA GLU A 28 27.62 -14.49 8.76
C GLU A 28 27.48 -14.87 7.27
N ASN A 29 26.30 -15.32 6.84
CA ASN A 29 26.02 -15.71 5.46
C ASN A 29 25.17 -14.66 4.70
N VAL A 30 24.97 -13.47 5.31
CA VAL A 30 24.18 -12.39 4.74
C VAL A 30 25.06 -11.17 4.50
N LEU A 31 25.00 -10.62 3.27
CA LEU A 31 25.57 -9.33 2.91
C LEU A 31 24.42 -8.35 2.63
N ALA A 32 24.33 -7.26 3.39
CA ALA A 32 23.49 -6.12 3.06
C ALA A 32 24.18 -5.26 1.99
N LEU A 33 23.63 -5.22 0.78
CA LEU A 33 24.20 -4.47 -0.33
C LEU A 33 23.35 -3.24 -0.63
N TYR A 34 23.93 -2.06 -0.48
CA TYR A 34 23.39 -0.80 -0.96
C TYR A 34 24.10 -0.36 -2.23
N ILE A 35 23.33 -0.03 -3.26
CA ILE A 35 23.87 0.51 -4.52
C ILE A 35 23.48 2.00 -4.56
N ASP A 36 24.46 2.85 -4.39
CA ASP A 36 24.26 4.31 -4.42
C ASP A 36 24.05 4.76 -5.87
N LEU A 37 22.80 5.01 -6.22
CA LEU A 37 22.42 5.47 -7.54
C LEU A 37 22.63 6.98 -7.73
N GLY A 38 22.96 7.73 -6.67
CA GLY A 38 23.14 9.19 -6.69
C GLY A 38 21.83 9.96 -6.82
N HIS A 39 20.68 9.37 -6.42
CA HIS A 39 19.39 10.07 -6.40
C HIS A 39 19.32 11.06 -5.22
N ARG A 40 18.39 12.01 -5.31
CA ARG A 40 18.33 13.20 -4.40
C ARG A 40 18.30 12.92 -2.90
N TYR A 41 17.88 11.72 -2.47
CA TYR A 41 17.81 11.31 -1.06
C TYR A 41 18.78 10.18 -0.71
N SER A 42 19.72 9.82 -1.58
CA SER A 42 20.66 8.70 -1.37
C SER A 42 21.51 8.85 -0.10
N HIS A 43 21.89 10.08 0.27
CA HIS A 43 22.66 10.35 1.48
C HIS A 43 21.93 9.91 2.77
N LYS A 44 20.59 10.02 2.80
CA LYS A 44 19.79 9.52 3.94
C LYS A 44 19.74 8.00 3.97
N GLU A 45 19.59 7.38 2.81
CA GLU A 45 19.61 5.92 2.69
C GLU A 45 20.97 5.36 3.11
N ILE A 46 22.09 5.96 2.67
CA ILE A 46 23.43 5.57 3.08
C ILE A 46 23.58 5.61 4.60
N LYS A 47 23.17 6.72 5.24
CA LYS A 47 23.22 6.83 6.70
C LYS A 47 22.37 5.73 7.37
N ALA A 48 21.16 5.52 6.93
CA ALA A 48 20.28 4.48 7.49
C ALA A 48 20.86 3.07 7.29
N VAL A 49 21.47 2.79 6.14
CA VAL A 49 22.13 1.50 5.87
C VAL A 49 23.25 1.24 6.87
N VAL A 50 24.14 2.20 7.09
CA VAL A 50 25.26 2.07 8.05
C VAL A 50 24.71 1.88 9.45
N ASP A 51 23.87 2.81 9.93
CA ASP A 51 23.35 2.82 11.31
C ASP A 51 22.56 1.53 11.65
N ILE A 52 21.80 1.01 10.69
CA ILE A 52 21.00 -0.21 10.88
C ILE A 52 21.87 -1.45 10.83
N CYS A 53 22.78 -1.56 9.85
CA CYS A 53 23.67 -2.72 9.73
C CYS A 53 24.61 -2.86 10.92
N GLU A 54 25.16 -1.76 11.43
CA GLU A 54 25.97 -1.74 12.67
C GLU A 54 25.15 -2.20 13.88
N SER A 55 23.93 -1.66 14.04
CA SER A 55 23.02 -2.06 15.13
C SER A 55 22.66 -3.55 15.08
N LEU A 56 22.47 -4.10 13.89
CA LEU A 56 22.16 -5.54 13.69
C LEU A 56 23.41 -6.42 13.65
N GLN A 57 24.62 -5.83 13.59
CA GLN A 57 25.89 -6.53 13.40
C GLN A 57 25.87 -7.41 12.12
N VAL A 58 25.42 -6.85 11.02
CA VAL A 58 25.37 -7.50 9.70
C VAL A 58 26.38 -6.84 8.79
N SER A 59 27.16 -7.66 8.05
CA SER A 59 28.08 -7.18 7.03
C SER A 59 27.35 -6.38 5.97
N HIS A 60 27.86 -5.20 5.63
CA HIS A 60 27.26 -4.38 4.58
C HIS A 60 28.31 -3.85 3.60
N LYS A 61 27.85 -3.47 2.41
CA LYS A 61 28.68 -2.86 1.37
C LYS A 61 27.88 -1.79 0.63
N ILE A 62 28.56 -0.66 0.37
CA ILE A 62 28.01 0.44 -0.42
C ILE A 62 28.77 0.51 -1.74
N VAL A 63 28.03 0.45 -2.86
CA VAL A 63 28.60 0.44 -4.22
C VAL A 63 28.13 1.67 -4.98
N PRO A 64 29.04 2.55 -5.44
CA PRO A 64 28.64 3.73 -6.20
C PRO A 64 28.22 3.38 -7.63
N ALA A 65 27.05 3.87 -8.03
CA ALA A 65 26.50 3.81 -9.39
C ALA A 65 25.75 5.11 -9.72
N VAL A 66 26.32 6.24 -9.33
CA VAL A 66 25.68 7.57 -9.33
C VAL A 66 25.19 8.05 -10.71
N PHE A 67 25.70 7.46 -11.79
CA PHE A 67 25.25 7.76 -13.14
C PHE A 67 23.79 7.34 -13.40
N VAL A 68 23.28 6.37 -12.67
CA VAL A 68 21.90 5.85 -12.82
C VAL A 68 20.88 6.88 -12.31
N GLY A 69 21.18 7.56 -11.22
CA GLY A 69 20.31 8.57 -10.61
C GLY A 69 20.09 9.81 -11.47
N LYS A 70 20.95 10.06 -12.47
CA LYS A 70 20.72 11.14 -13.47
C LYS A 70 19.42 10.95 -14.27
N ARG A 71 18.81 9.77 -14.22
CA ARG A 71 17.52 9.46 -14.85
C ARG A 71 16.35 9.48 -13.86
N GLU A 72 16.58 9.93 -12.63
CA GLU A 72 15.49 10.10 -11.65
C GLU A 72 14.47 11.12 -12.15
N ARG A 73 13.19 10.75 -12.10
CA ARG A 73 12.06 11.61 -12.43
C ARG A 73 11.58 12.35 -11.17
N GLU A 74 10.71 13.34 -11.35
CA GLU A 74 10.11 14.11 -10.24
C GLU A 74 9.37 13.23 -9.23
N ASP A 75 8.72 12.17 -9.72
CA ASP A 75 8.01 11.16 -8.91
C ASP A 75 8.95 10.15 -8.22
N ALA A 76 10.27 10.39 -8.25
CA ALA A 76 11.31 9.51 -7.72
C ALA A 76 11.42 8.15 -8.46
N HIS A 77 10.86 8.03 -9.66
CA HIS A 77 11.04 6.85 -10.48
C HIS A 77 12.37 6.89 -11.25
N ILE A 78 13.14 5.79 -11.17
CA ILE A 78 14.35 5.56 -11.98
C ILE A 78 14.06 4.36 -12.88
N PRO A 79 14.07 4.52 -14.23
CA PRO A 79 13.79 3.42 -15.15
C PRO A 79 14.76 2.25 -14.97
N TRP A 80 14.22 1.01 -15.05
CA TRP A 80 14.97 -0.25 -14.95
C TRP A 80 15.75 -0.44 -13.64
N ARG A 81 15.42 0.32 -12.61
CA ARG A 81 16.16 0.33 -11.33
C ARG A 81 16.29 -1.07 -10.74
N ASN A 82 15.19 -1.81 -10.60
CA ASN A 82 15.21 -3.10 -9.93
C ASN A 82 16.01 -4.14 -10.73
N LEU A 83 15.94 -4.11 -12.05
CA LEU A 83 16.79 -4.98 -12.90
C LEU A 83 18.27 -4.68 -12.70
N PHE A 84 18.66 -3.40 -12.72
CA PHE A 84 20.03 -2.97 -12.49
C PHE A 84 20.54 -3.39 -11.11
N LEU A 85 19.73 -3.24 -10.08
CA LEU A 85 20.06 -3.65 -8.71
C LEU A 85 20.30 -5.16 -8.60
N ILE A 86 19.43 -5.98 -9.21
CA ILE A 86 19.55 -7.44 -9.19
C ILE A 86 20.81 -7.89 -9.94
N ILE A 87 21.06 -7.38 -11.15
CA ILE A 87 22.27 -7.72 -11.92
C ILE A 87 23.53 -7.32 -11.15
N THR A 88 23.55 -6.14 -10.53
CA THR A 88 24.71 -5.72 -9.71
C THR A 88 24.91 -6.64 -8.53
N ALA A 89 23.84 -7.12 -7.88
CA ALA A 89 23.95 -8.03 -6.74
C ALA A 89 24.59 -9.39 -7.11
N CYS A 90 24.47 -9.84 -8.35
CA CYS A 90 25.10 -11.08 -8.81
C CYS A 90 26.63 -11.08 -8.62
N TYR A 91 27.28 -9.92 -8.74
CA TYR A 91 28.74 -9.79 -8.56
C TYR A 91 29.21 -9.96 -7.11
N PHE A 92 28.27 -10.04 -6.17
CA PHE A 92 28.52 -10.24 -4.74
C PHE A 92 28.10 -11.61 -4.24
N LEU A 93 27.54 -12.44 -5.12
CA LEU A 93 27.29 -13.84 -4.83
C LEU A 93 28.56 -14.68 -4.96
N PRO A 94 28.64 -15.83 -4.27
CA PRO A 94 29.66 -16.84 -4.53
C PRO A 94 29.65 -17.36 -5.96
N GLU A 95 30.74 -17.97 -6.42
CA GLU A 95 30.81 -18.53 -7.78
C GLU A 95 29.78 -19.63 -8.05
N GLU A 96 29.43 -20.42 -7.04
CA GLU A 96 28.42 -21.47 -7.10
C GLU A 96 26.97 -20.94 -7.16
N GLY A 97 26.77 -19.64 -6.94
CA GLY A 97 25.44 -19.00 -6.87
C GLY A 97 25.03 -18.65 -5.46
N GLY A 98 23.76 -18.29 -5.27
CA GLY A 98 23.22 -17.86 -3.99
C GLY A 98 21.85 -17.20 -4.14
N ASP A 99 21.40 -16.54 -3.09
CA ASP A 99 20.10 -15.90 -3.07
C ASP A 99 20.23 -14.36 -3.08
N ILE A 100 19.52 -13.71 -3.99
CA ILE A 100 19.34 -12.26 -4.02
C ILE A 100 17.98 -11.96 -3.39
N ILE A 101 18.00 -11.22 -2.30
CA ILE A 101 16.79 -10.82 -1.57
C ILE A 101 16.48 -9.37 -1.92
N ILE A 102 15.33 -9.16 -2.56
CA ILE A 102 14.85 -7.83 -2.93
C ILE A 102 13.39 -7.67 -2.54
N GLN A 103 13.06 -6.68 -1.71
CA GLN A 103 11.68 -6.40 -1.36
C GLN A 103 11.10 -5.33 -2.31
N ASN A 104 10.89 -5.72 -3.56
CA ASN A 104 10.32 -4.89 -4.62
C ASN A 104 8.83 -5.18 -4.86
N VAL A 105 8.29 -6.24 -4.28
CA VAL A 105 6.91 -6.71 -4.44
C VAL A 105 6.21 -6.69 -3.09
N GLN A 106 5.05 -6.09 -3.01
CA GLN A 106 4.15 -6.15 -1.85
C GLN A 106 2.72 -5.88 -2.29
N VAL A 107 1.75 -6.33 -1.51
CA VAL A 107 0.34 -6.10 -1.78
C VAL A 107 0.05 -4.59 -1.83
N GLY A 108 -0.71 -4.16 -2.83
CA GLY A 108 -1.05 -2.76 -3.06
C GLY A 108 -0.02 -1.94 -3.86
N GLU A 109 1.03 -2.57 -4.41
CA GLU A 109 2.05 -1.89 -5.22
C GLU A 109 2.42 -2.61 -6.53
N THR A 110 1.62 -3.55 -6.97
CA THR A 110 1.91 -4.43 -8.10
C THR A 110 1.71 -3.81 -9.49
N SER A 111 1.22 -2.58 -9.59
CA SER A 111 0.91 -1.92 -10.87
C SER A 111 2.13 -1.54 -11.73
N ILE A 112 3.36 -1.66 -11.20
CA ILE A 112 4.60 -1.34 -11.91
C ILE A 112 5.32 -2.64 -12.29
N GLY A 113 5.60 -2.86 -13.58
CA GLY A 113 6.08 -4.11 -14.13
C GLY A 113 7.30 -4.75 -13.42
N ASP A 114 8.26 -3.96 -12.94
CA ASP A 114 9.44 -4.44 -12.19
C ASP A 114 9.18 -4.65 -10.68
N ARG A 115 7.91 -4.57 -10.24
CA ARG A 115 7.45 -4.80 -8.87
C ARG A 115 6.46 -5.97 -8.81
N THR A 116 6.71 -7.02 -9.54
CA THR A 116 5.87 -8.22 -9.62
C THR A 116 6.69 -9.48 -9.35
N LEU A 117 6.05 -10.52 -8.82
CA LEU A 117 6.69 -11.83 -8.69
C LEU A 117 7.07 -12.40 -10.04
N TRP A 118 6.28 -12.16 -11.08
CA TRP A 118 6.58 -12.54 -12.44
C TRP A 118 7.93 -11.94 -12.89
N PHE A 119 8.15 -10.64 -12.69
CA PHE A 119 9.43 -10.00 -13.00
C PHE A 119 10.61 -10.67 -12.31
N ASN A 120 10.49 -10.96 -11.01
CA ASN A 120 11.56 -11.64 -10.26
C ASN A 120 11.84 -13.02 -10.82
N GLN A 121 10.82 -13.79 -11.20
CA GLN A 121 10.96 -15.12 -11.82
C GLN A 121 11.64 -15.06 -13.18
N GLU A 122 11.24 -14.15 -14.06
CA GLU A 122 11.86 -13.98 -15.39
C GLU A 122 13.34 -13.58 -15.27
N VAL A 123 13.67 -12.67 -14.34
CA VAL A 123 15.07 -12.28 -14.11
C VAL A 123 15.86 -13.46 -13.54
N GLU A 124 15.32 -14.21 -12.59
CA GLU A 124 15.95 -15.43 -12.05
C GLU A 124 16.26 -16.43 -13.15
N GLU A 125 15.30 -16.74 -14.02
CA GLU A 125 15.48 -17.66 -15.16
C GLU A 125 16.52 -17.15 -16.15
N LEU A 126 16.56 -15.84 -16.43
CA LEU A 126 17.59 -15.24 -17.28
C LEU A 126 18.97 -15.42 -16.68
N LEU A 127 19.15 -15.09 -15.39
CA LEU A 127 20.45 -15.21 -14.69
C LEU A 127 20.96 -16.66 -14.69
N LYS A 128 20.08 -17.63 -14.43
CA LYS A 128 20.44 -19.06 -14.48
C LYS A 128 20.91 -19.49 -15.87
N LYS A 129 20.26 -19.01 -16.92
CA LYS A 129 20.63 -19.38 -18.32
C LYS A 129 21.95 -18.76 -18.76
N VAL A 130 22.23 -17.52 -18.33
CA VAL A 130 23.45 -16.81 -18.77
C VAL A 130 24.71 -17.39 -18.14
N GLU A 131 24.72 -17.64 -16.85
CA GLU A 131 25.92 -18.08 -16.11
C GLU A 131 25.86 -19.55 -15.65
N GLN A 132 24.74 -20.23 -15.87
CA GLN A 132 24.51 -21.60 -15.40
C GLN A 132 24.73 -21.80 -13.89
N LYS A 133 24.48 -20.73 -13.09
CA LYS A 133 24.62 -20.71 -11.64
C LYS A 133 23.24 -20.86 -10.97
N ASP A 134 23.24 -21.44 -9.77
CA ASP A 134 22.00 -21.55 -8.98
C ASP A 134 21.72 -20.22 -8.24
N VAL A 135 21.13 -19.26 -8.96
CA VAL A 135 20.71 -17.97 -8.42
C VAL A 135 19.19 -17.98 -8.22
N ARG A 136 18.73 -17.44 -7.08
CA ARG A 136 17.30 -17.17 -6.82
C ARG A 136 17.08 -15.69 -6.51
N VAL A 137 15.94 -15.16 -6.96
CA VAL A 137 15.51 -13.78 -6.68
C VAL A 137 14.25 -13.83 -5.82
N ILE A 138 14.38 -13.45 -4.54
CA ILE A 138 13.36 -13.68 -3.52
C ILE A 138 12.82 -12.37 -2.98
N ALA A 139 11.48 -12.20 -2.97
CA ALA A 139 10.76 -11.15 -2.26
C ALA A 139 9.98 -11.78 -1.10
N PRO A 140 10.51 -11.79 0.14
CA PRO A 140 9.93 -12.56 1.24
C PRO A 140 8.53 -12.13 1.64
N PHE A 141 8.21 -10.86 1.45
CA PHE A 141 6.95 -10.24 1.89
C PHE A 141 6.05 -9.83 0.70
N ALA A 142 6.13 -10.57 -0.41
CA ALA A 142 5.34 -10.25 -1.61
C ALA A 142 3.82 -10.23 -1.36
N ASN A 143 3.34 -11.06 -0.41
CA ASN A 143 1.92 -11.17 -0.06
C ASN A 143 1.54 -10.35 1.20
N PHE A 144 2.36 -9.40 1.61
CA PHE A 144 2.13 -8.56 2.78
C PHE A 144 1.84 -7.12 2.35
N THR A 145 0.93 -6.46 3.05
CA THR A 145 0.80 -5.01 2.98
C THR A 145 1.96 -4.34 3.75
N LYS A 146 2.12 -3.03 3.55
CA LYS A 146 3.18 -2.30 4.27
C LYS A 146 2.94 -2.27 5.79
N GLY A 147 1.69 -2.21 6.23
CA GLY A 147 1.33 -2.30 7.65
C GLY A 147 1.69 -3.67 8.24
N GLN A 148 1.39 -4.75 7.51
CA GLN A 148 1.75 -6.12 7.91
C GLN A 148 3.27 -6.33 7.96
N ILE A 149 4.04 -5.73 7.03
CA ILE A 149 5.51 -5.78 7.05
C ILE A 149 6.05 -5.13 8.33
N VAL A 150 5.55 -3.94 8.68
CA VAL A 150 5.97 -3.24 9.91
C VAL A 150 5.58 -4.06 11.15
N ARG A 151 4.38 -4.62 11.18
CA ARG A 151 3.91 -5.48 12.27
C ARG A 151 4.79 -6.71 12.43
N TRP A 152 5.15 -7.36 11.31
CA TRP A 152 6.05 -8.51 11.33
C TRP A 152 7.41 -8.17 11.96
N LEU A 153 7.98 -7.00 11.70
CA LEU A 153 9.24 -6.57 12.34
C LEU A 153 9.09 -6.53 13.87
N VAL A 154 8.00 -5.94 14.37
CA VAL A 154 7.72 -5.85 15.81
C VAL A 154 7.55 -7.24 16.43
N ASP A 155 6.71 -8.08 15.80
CA ASP A 155 6.41 -9.45 16.27
C ASP A 155 7.66 -10.36 16.24
N ASN A 156 8.67 -9.99 15.43
CA ASN A 156 9.95 -10.69 15.35
C ASN A 156 11.06 -10.06 16.23
N GLY A 157 10.69 -9.17 17.15
CA GLY A 157 11.59 -8.62 18.17
C GLY A 157 12.54 -7.52 17.66
N VAL A 158 12.22 -6.88 16.54
CA VAL A 158 12.98 -5.73 16.07
C VAL A 158 12.64 -4.52 16.94
N ASP A 159 13.66 -3.86 17.47
CA ASP A 159 13.51 -2.66 18.28
C ASP A 159 12.81 -1.55 17.46
N VAL A 160 11.84 -0.89 18.08
CA VAL A 160 11.11 0.23 17.49
C VAL A 160 12.05 1.38 17.10
N GLU A 161 13.11 1.62 17.91
CA GLU A 161 14.13 2.62 17.59
C GLU A 161 14.87 2.29 16.28
N LEU A 162 15.04 1.02 15.95
CA LEU A 162 15.59 0.61 14.66
C LEU A 162 14.63 0.90 13.50
N ILE A 163 13.32 0.69 13.71
CA ILE A 163 12.28 1.03 12.73
C ILE A 163 12.25 2.55 12.49
N LYS A 164 12.44 3.36 13.52
CA LYS A 164 12.53 4.83 13.41
C LYS A 164 13.70 5.30 12.54
N LYS A 165 14.84 4.58 12.57
CA LYS A 165 16.02 4.88 11.74
C LYS A 165 15.78 4.63 10.24
N THR A 166 14.76 3.89 9.86
CA THR A 166 14.48 3.59 8.42
C THR A 166 14.05 4.84 7.66
N VAL A 167 14.48 4.93 6.39
CA VAL A 167 14.17 6.05 5.49
C VAL A 167 12.96 5.70 4.61
N GLY A 168 12.05 6.67 4.45
CA GLY A 168 10.88 6.51 3.59
C GLY A 168 10.36 7.88 3.10
N CYS A 169 11.26 8.78 2.70
CA CYS A 169 10.92 10.13 2.27
C CYS A 169 11.68 10.49 0.99
N PHE A 170 11.01 11.11 0.04
CA PHE A 170 11.59 11.54 -1.25
C PHE A 170 12.22 12.95 -1.22
N SER A 171 12.16 13.65 -0.08
CA SER A 171 12.83 14.94 0.10
C SER A 171 14.33 14.75 0.20
N SER A 172 15.11 15.76 -0.21
CA SER A 172 16.56 15.85 0.03
C SER A 172 16.93 16.25 1.46
N GLU A 173 15.97 16.67 2.28
CA GLU A 173 16.19 17.01 3.68
C GLU A 173 16.55 15.78 4.52
N ASN A 174 17.22 15.96 5.65
CA ASN A 174 17.67 14.87 6.50
C ASN A 174 16.55 14.12 7.22
N ASP A 175 15.42 14.81 7.54
CA ASP A 175 14.27 14.21 8.19
C ASP A 175 13.20 13.77 7.19
N HIS A 176 12.16 13.08 7.68
CA HIS A 176 10.96 12.81 6.91
C HIS A 176 10.14 14.10 6.80
N CYS A 177 9.94 14.64 5.60
CA CYS A 177 9.28 15.95 5.42
C CYS A 177 7.83 16.01 5.95
N GLY A 178 7.11 14.87 5.97
CA GLY A 178 5.69 14.84 6.34
C GLY A 178 4.74 15.36 5.25
N GLU A 179 5.25 15.82 4.09
CA GLU A 179 4.50 16.47 3.02
C GLU A 179 4.62 15.75 1.68
N CYS A 180 4.94 14.48 1.66
CA CYS A 180 4.99 13.68 0.43
C CYS A 180 4.22 12.36 0.59
N SER A 181 3.87 11.76 -0.53
CA SER A 181 3.14 10.48 -0.55
C SER A 181 3.88 9.35 0.17
N ALA A 182 5.22 9.36 0.16
CA ALA A 182 6.02 8.37 0.88
C ALA A 182 5.92 8.53 2.40
N CYS A 183 5.96 9.77 2.92
CA CYS A 183 5.75 10.04 4.34
C CYS A 183 4.32 9.70 4.78
N PHE A 184 3.33 10.03 3.97
CA PHE A 184 1.95 9.65 4.21
C PHE A 184 1.79 8.13 4.31
N ARG A 185 2.34 7.37 3.36
CA ARG A 185 2.29 5.90 3.36
C ARG A 185 3.07 5.29 4.53
N ARG A 186 4.21 5.88 4.91
CA ARG A 186 4.94 5.49 6.11
C ARG A 186 4.06 5.63 7.35
N TRP A 187 3.43 6.78 7.54
CA TRP A 187 2.52 6.99 8.65
C TRP A 187 1.39 5.95 8.67
N ILE A 188 0.67 5.75 7.55
CA ILE A 188 -0.40 4.76 7.44
C ILE A 188 0.09 3.36 7.86
N SER A 189 1.29 2.95 7.45
CA SER A 189 1.84 1.65 7.81
C SER A 189 2.19 1.51 9.29
N LEU A 190 2.72 2.57 9.91
CA LEU A 190 3.04 2.60 11.34
C LEU A 190 1.75 2.58 12.20
N GLU A 191 0.72 3.27 11.76
CA GLU A 191 -0.60 3.29 12.39
C GLU A 191 -1.26 1.91 12.37
N ASN A 192 -1.29 1.26 11.19
CA ASN A 192 -1.84 -0.09 11.03
C ASN A 192 -1.02 -1.16 11.81
N ALA A 193 0.25 -0.92 12.01
CA ALA A 193 1.09 -1.76 12.87
C ALA A 193 0.87 -1.52 14.38
N GLY A 194 0.06 -0.52 14.75
CA GLY A 194 -0.21 -0.16 16.14
C GLY A 194 0.93 0.60 16.85
N LEU A 195 1.93 1.07 16.10
CA LEU A 195 3.07 1.80 16.64
C LEU A 195 2.76 3.28 16.87
N VAL A 196 1.92 3.89 16.05
CA VAL A 196 1.45 5.27 16.20
C VAL A 196 0.03 5.22 16.76
N LYS A 197 -0.21 5.87 17.90
CA LYS A 197 -1.54 5.95 18.50
C LYS A 197 -2.26 7.22 18.09
N ASN A 198 -1.52 8.33 18.00
CA ASN A 198 -2.06 9.64 17.61
C ASN A 198 -1.01 10.48 16.88
N ILE A 199 -1.07 10.49 15.55
CA ILE A 199 -0.08 11.20 14.72
C ILE A 199 -0.07 12.71 14.99
N ASN A 200 -1.17 13.31 15.43
CA ASN A 200 -1.20 14.74 15.76
C ASN A 200 -0.27 15.10 16.91
N LYS A 201 0.04 14.15 17.79
CA LYS A 201 0.93 14.33 18.95
C LYS A 201 2.33 13.74 18.69
N GLU A 202 2.40 12.63 18.00
CA GLU A 202 3.58 11.74 17.90
C GLU A 202 4.41 11.93 16.62
N TYR A 203 3.99 12.77 15.66
CA TYR A 203 4.66 12.85 14.35
C TYR A 203 6.16 13.18 14.45
N LYS A 204 6.56 14.05 15.42
CA LYS A 204 7.98 14.38 15.65
C LYS A 204 8.77 13.21 16.21
N GLU A 205 8.18 12.40 17.08
CA GLU A 205 8.81 11.21 17.65
C GLU A 205 9.15 10.17 16.58
N TRP A 206 8.37 10.18 15.47
CA TRP A 206 8.58 9.32 14.30
C TRP A 206 9.42 9.98 13.21
N GLY A 207 10.11 11.08 13.53
CA GLY A 207 11.05 11.76 12.65
C GLY A 207 10.37 12.59 11.55
N PHE A 208 9.07 12.88 11.61
CA PHE A 208 8.43 13.75 10.65
C PHE A 208 8.62 15.23 11.01
N THR A 209 9.10 16.02 10.07
CA THR A 209 9.25 17.48 10.23
C THR A 209 7.87 18.14 10.32
N LYS A 210 6.93 17.70 9.49
CA LYS A 210 5.53 18.14 9.50
C LYS A 210 4.60 16.93 9.67
N ASN A 211 3.41 17.19 10.22
CA ASN A 211 2.41 16.15 10.44
C ASN A 211 1.86 15.62 9.09
N PRO A 212 2.05 14.33 8.75
CA PRO A 212 1.59 13.76 7.48
C PRO A 212 0.08 13.84 7.26
N LEU A 213 -0.72 13.90 8.33
CA LEU A 213 -2.16 14.07 8.24
C LEU A 213 -2.55 15.44 7.66
N LYS A 214 -1.69 16.46 7.81
CA LYS A 214 -1.91 17.83 7.31
C LYS A 214 -1.33 18.05 5.91
N TRP A 215 -0.80 17.02 5.28
CA TRP A 215 -0.35 17.10 3.91
C TRP A 215 -1.52 17.45 2.97
N GLU A 216 -1.35 18.47 2.13
CA GLU A 216 -2.39 18.94 1.20
C GLU A 216 -2.95 17.85 0.27
N GLY A 217 -2.11 16.86 -0.06
CA GLY A 217 -2.48 15.71 -0.89
C GLY A 217 -3.38 14.67 -0.21
N VAL A 218 -3.62 14.75 1.11
CA VAL A 218 -4.36 13.72 1.87
C VAL A 218 -5.78 13.52 1.32
N ARG A 219 -6.51 14.61 1.05
CA ARG A 219 -7.88 14.51 0.50
C ARG A 219 -7.89 13.89 -0.89
N LYS A 220 -7.00 14.32 -1.78
CA LYS A 220 -6.86 13.73 -3.12
C LYS A 220 -6.50 12.25 -3.06
N TYR A 221 -5.69 11.87 -2.06
CA TYR A 221 -5.32 10.47 -1.84
C TYR A 221 -6.50 9.66 -1.32
N ALA A 222 -7.30 10.23 -0.40
CA ALA A 222 -8.54 9.62 0.09
C ALA A 222 -9.53 9.35 -1.07
N GLU A 223 -9.73 10.33 -1.96
CA GLU A 223 -10.58 10.16 -3.14
C GLU A 223 -10.14 8.99 -4.03
N LYS A 224 -8.84 8.85 -4.28
CA LYS A 224 -8.30 7.71 -5.04
C LYS A 224 -8.57 6.37 -4.35
N MET A 225 -8.46 6.31 -3.02
CA MET A 225 -8.80 5.12 -2.24
C MET A 225 -10.28 4.80 -2.33
N LEU A 226 -11.16 5.81 -2.17
CA LEU A 226 -12.60 5.63 -2.27
C LEU A 226 -13.03 5.11 -3.65
N ARG A 227 -12.34 5.52 -4.72
CA ARG A 227 -12.58 5.04 -6.10
C ARG A 227 -11.99 3.67 -6.38
N GLY A 228 -11.22 3.09 -5.45
CA GLY A 228 -10.56 1.81 -5.70
C GLY A 228 -9.47 1.86 -6.77
N GLU A 229 -8.75 2.99 -6.90
CA GLU A 229 -7.64 3.14 -7.86
C GLU A 229 -6.39 2.33 -7.46
N TYR A 230 -6.44 1.64 -6.32
CA TYR A 230 -5.39 0.78 -5.80
C TYR A 230 -5.98 -0.58 -5.40
N GLU A 231 -5.13 -1.54 -5.07
CA GLU A 231 -5.55 -2.84 -4.55
C GLU A 231 -6.30 -2.73 -3.22
N ASP A 232 -7.25 -3.61 -3.00
CA ASP A 232 -8.23 -3.51 -1.91
C ASP A 232 -7.58 -3.46 -0.52
N GLU A 233 -6.54 -4.23 -0.29
CA GLU A 233 -5.85 -4.26 1.00
C GLU A 233 -5.24 -2.89 1.33
N ARG A 234 -4.62 -2.23 0.36
CA ARG A 234 -4.09 -0.87 0.52
C ARG A 234 -5.20 0.16 0.71
N VAL A 235 -6.31 -0.01 -0.02
CA VAL A 235 -7.50 0.83 0.11
C VAL A 235 -8.02 0.74 1.54
N ILE A 236 -8.24 -0.47 2.06
CA ILE A 236 -8.77 -0.71 3.40
C ILE A 236 -7.83 -0.16 4.47
N GLU A 237 -6.53 -0.50 4.44
CA GLU A 237 -5.54 0.01 5.40
C GLU A 237 -5.55 1.55 5.46
N THR A 238 -5.68 2.20 4.32
CA THR A 238 -5.67 3.67 4.25
C THR A 238 -6.97 4.27 4.77
N LEU A 239 -8.13 3.76 4.33
CA LEU A 239 -9.44 4.30 4.69
C LEU A 239 -9.75 4.13 6.18
N VAL A 240 -9.35 3.01 6.79
CA VAL A 240 -9.49 2.78 8.24
C VAL A 240 -8.76 3.87 9.03
N VAL A 241 -7.52 4.19 8.67
CA VAL A 241 -6.77 5.25 9.33
C VAL A 241 -7.37 6.63 9.05
N LEU A 242 -7.76 6.93 7.82
CA LEU A 242 -8.35 8.22 7.48
C LEU A 242 -9.71 8.45 8.17
N HIS A 243 -10.50 7.40 8.35
CA HIS A 243 -11.74 7.44 9.13
C HIS A 243 -11.45 7.74 10.60
N LYS A 244 -10.48 7.06 11.22
CA LYS A 244 -10.05 7.31 12.61
C LYS A 244 -9.71 8.78 12.88
N TYR A 245 -9.16 9.48 11.88
CA TYR A 245 -8.78 10.90 11.99
C TYR A 245 -9.80 11.87 11.39
N GLY A 246 -11.00 11.41 11.05
CA GLY A 246 -12.08 12.27 10.54
C GLY A 246 -11.82 12.89 9.16
N VAL A 247 -10.86 12.35 8.38
CA VAL A 247 -10.63 12.80 6.99
C VAL A 247 -11.78 12.39 6.09
N ILE A 248 -12.36 11.22 6.35
CA ILE A 248 -13.60 10.72 5.78
C ILE A 248 -14.54 10.32 6.91
N LYS A 249 -15.84 10.47 6.72
CA LYS A 249 -16.85 10.04 7.69
C LYS A 249 -16.99 8.52 7.80
N GLY A 250 -16.59 7.79 6.79
CA GLY A 250 -16.67 6.35 6.67
C GLY A 250 -17.01 5.94 5.25
N VAL A 251 -17.23 4.64 5.04
CA VAL A 251 -17.65 4.07 3.75
C VAL A 251 -18.95 3.30 3.95
N ILE A 252 -19.93 3.58 3.11
CA ILE A 252 -21.23 2.92 3.09
C ILE A 252 -21.31 2.07 1.82
N ALA A 253 -21.51 0.78 1.97
CA ALA A 253 -21.80 -0.14 0.88
C ALA A 253 -23.31 -0.22 0.70
N VAL A 254 -23.81 0.21 -0.46
CA VAL A 254 -25.22 0.29 -0.79
C VAL A 254 -25.56 -0.75 -1.86
N ASP A 255 -26.57 -1.59 -1.60
CA ASP A 255 -27.06 -2.51 -2.61
C ASP A 255 -27.81 -1.76 -3.72
N LEU A 256 -27.93 -2.37 -4.89
CA LEU A 256 -28.55 -1.76 -6.06
C LEU A 256 -29.99 -2.24 -6.26
N ASP A 257 -30.16 -3.53 -6.51
CA ASP A 257 -31.47 -4.11 -6.83
C ASP A 257 -32.33 -4.19 -5.57
N GLU A 258 -33.59 -3.77 -5.65
CA GLU A 258 -34.55 -3.61 -4.54
C GLU A 258 -34.14 -2.55 -3.49
N THR A 259 -33.02 -1.84 -3.72
CA THR A 259 -32.56 -0.74 -2.86
C THR A 259 -32.56 0.59 -3.60
N LEU A 260 -31.94 0.69 -4.76
CA LEU A 260 -31.90 1.91 -5.59
C LEU A 260 -32.77 1.79 -6.84
N CYS A 261 -33.11 0.58 -7.26
CA CYS A 261 -34.07 0.29 -8.31
C CYS A 261 -35.01 -0.86 -7.90
N GLU A 262 -36.17 -0.92 -8.53
CA GLU A 262 -37.09 -2.05 -8.38
C GLU A 262 -36.49 -3.34 -8.92
N ALA A 263 -36.95 -4.48 -8.39
CA ALA A 263 -36.59 -5.81 -8.89
C ALA A 263 -36.82 -5.91 -10.41
N THR A 264 -35.74 -6.23 -11.12
CA THR A 264 -35.76 -6.25 -12.58
C THR A 264 -34.99 -7.47 -13.09
N PRO A 265 -35.57 -8.24 -14.06
CA PRO A 265 -34.88 -9.36 -14.66
C PRO A 265 -33.56 -8.93 -15.31
N TRP A 266 -32.51 -9.79 -15.25
CA TRP A 266 -31.15 -9.49 -15.72
C TRP A 266 -31.06 -9.01 -17.19
N TRP A 267 -31.98 -9.48 -18.06
CA TRP A 267 -32.02 -9.07 -19.46
C TRP A 267 -32.66 -7.68 -19.69
N ASN A 268 -33.11 -7.01 -18.62
CA ASN A 268 -33.83 -5.73 -18.73
C ASN A 268 -33.27 -4.64 -17.76
N TYR A 269 -32.06 -4.76 -17.28
CA TYR A 269 -31.47 -3.80 -16.35
C TYR A 269 -31.45 -2.34 -16.83
N THR A 270 -31.42 -2.14 -18.17
CA THR A 270 -31.50 -0.79 -18.77
C THR A 270 -32.78 -0.05 -18.39
N ASN A 271 -33.88 -0.78 -18.18
CA ASN A 271 -35.22 -0.24 -17.90
C ASN A 271 -35.63 -0.38 -16.43
N ALA A 272 -34.71 -0.76 -15.54
CA ALA A 272 -34.98 -0.84 -14.12
C ALA A 272 -35.53 0.49 -13.61
N GLN A 273 -36.64 0.45 -12.89
CA GLN A 273 -37.30 1.67 -12.39
C GLN A 273 -36.55 2.18 -11.16
N PRO A 274 -36.18 3.49 -11.09
CA PRO A 274 -35.44 4.03 -9.97
C PRO A 274 -36.34 4.23 -8.75
N ILE A 275 -35.80 3.87 -7.56
CA ILE A 275 -36.38 4.23 -6.25
C ILE A 275 -35.83 5.61 -5.88
N LYS A 276 -36.46 6.66 -6.41
CA LYS A 276 -35.95 8.05 -6.34
C LYS A 276 -35.62 8.51 -4.92
N GLN A 277 -36.49 8.20 -3.94
CA GLN A 277 -36.26 8.58 -2.54
C GLN A 277 -34.95 8.00 -2.00
N ASN A 278 -34.62 6.76 -2.32
CA ASN A 278 -33.38 6.13 -1.86
C ASN A 278 -32.16 6.70 -2.59
N ILE A 279 -32.28 7.04 -3.87
CA ILE A 279 -31.23 7.74 -4.61
C ILE A 279 -30.93 9.11 -3.98
N GLU A 280 -31.97 9.88 -3.61
CA GLU A 280 -31.82 11.16 -2.94
C GLU A 280 -31.10 11.01 -1.58
N LYS A 281 -31.45 9.99 -0.78
CA LYS A 281 -30.79 9.67 0.48
C LYS A 281 -29.32 9.32 0.30
N VAL A 282 -28.98 8.47 -0.67
CA VAL A 282 -27.59 8.11 -1.00
C VAL A 282 -26.80 9.35 -1.44
N ASN A 283 -27.40 10.18 -2.28
CA ASN A 283 -26.77 11.43 -2.73
C ASN A 283 -26.54 12.39 -1.57
N ARG A 284 -27.46 12.47 -0.59
CA ARG A 284 -27.26 13.24 0.64
C ARG A 284 -26.10 12.71 1.49
N LEU A 285 -26.00 11.39 1.66
CA LEU A 285 -24.86 10.76 2.35
C LEU A 285 -23.54 11.05 1.65
N TYR A 286 -23.52 11.01 0.32
CA TYR A 286 -22.35 11.40 -0.47
C TYR A 286 -21.95 12.85 -0.19
N GLU A 287 -22.90 13.79 -0.18
CA GLU A 287 -22.68 15.22 0.11
C GLU A 287 -22.23 15.47 1.56
N LEU A 288 -22.65 14.63 2.49
CA LEU A 288 -22.19 14.67 3.88
C LEU A 288 -20.74 14.17 4.05
N GLY A 289 -20.09 13.66 2.99
CA GLY A 289 -18.68 13.26 2.99
C GLY A 289 -18.44 11.77 3.26
N TYR A 290 -19.46 10.92 3.12
CA TYR A 290 -19.28 9.48 3.13
C TYR A 290 -18.70 8.95 1.81
N GLY A 291 -17.85 7.95 1.89
CA GLY A 291 -17.52 7.11 0.74
C GLY A 291 -18.73 6.24 0.39
N ILE A 292 -19.23 6.33 -0.84
CA ILE A 292 -20.35 5.49 -1.29
C ILE A 292 -19.84 4.45 -2.26
N TRP A 293 -20.03 3.19 -1.91
CA TRP A 293 -19.74 2.05 -2.77
C TRP A 293 -21.06 1.34 -3.13
N ILE A 294 -21.35 1.22 -4.41
CA ILE A 294 -22.48 0.40 -4.88
C ILE A 294 -21.98 -1.04 -4.91
N TYR A 295 -22.67 -1.92 -4.19
CA TYR A 295 -22.27 -3.31 -4.01
C TYR A 295 -23.43 -4.23 -4.45
N THR A 296 -23.34 -4.81 -5.64
CA THR A 296 -24.44 -5.55 -6.28
C THR A 296 -24.07 -6.98 -6.64
N SER A 297 -25.04 -7.88 -6.60
CA SER A 297 -24.92 -9.26 -7.06
C SER A 297 -24.96 -9.43 -8.59
N ARG A 298 -25.15 -8.34 -9.35
CA ARG A 298 -25.03 -8.38 -10.80
C ARG A 298 -23.65 -8.85 -11.23
N PHE A 299 -23.56 -9.52 -12.37
CA PHE A 299 -22.31 -10.06 -12.90
C PHE A 299 -21.43 -8.96 -13.50
N GLU A 300 -20.11 -9.23 -13.59
CA GLU A 300 -19.14 -8.29 -14.20
C GLU A 300 -19.51 -7.96 -15.66
N THR A 301 -20.14 -8.89 -16.38
CA THR A 301 -20.69 -8.68 -17.74
C THR A 301 -21.73 -7.56 -17.81
N ASP A 302 -22.42 -7.27 -16.71
CA ASP A 302 -23.48 -6.28 -16.62
C ASP A 302 -22.97 -4.91 -16.14
N LYS A 303 -21.66 -4.77 -15.91
CA LYS A 303 -21.05 -3.56 -15.36
C LYS A 303 -21.38 -2.32 -16.20
N LYS A 304 -21.20 -2.40 -17.51
CA LYS A 304 -21.46 -1.27 -18.40
C LYS A 304 -22.90 -0.76 -18.33
N VAL A 305 -23.87 -1.66 -18.43
CA VAL A 305 -25.30 -1.29 -18.35
C VAL A 305 -25.63 -0.73 -16.96
N THR A 306 -25.00 -1.23 -15.92
CA THR A 306 -25.18 -0.76 -14.55
C THR A 306 -24.60 0.65 -14.36
N GLU A 307 -23.39 0.93 -14.85
CA GLU A 307 -22.80 2.27 -14.83
C GLU A 307 -23.62 3.30 -15.62
N GLU A 308 -24.11 2.91 -16.80
CA GLU A 308 -25.00 3.74 -17.62
C GLU A 308 -26.31 4.06 -16.89
N TRP A 309 -26.90 3.07 -16.19
CA TRP A 309 -28.12 3.24 -15.39
C TRP A 309 -27.87 4.18 -14.20
N LEU A 310 -26.80 3.98 -13.42
CA LEU A 310 -26.42 4.84 -12.28
C LEU A 310 -26.21 6.29 -12.74
N LYS A 311 -25.52 6.49 -13.85
CA LYS A 311 -25.30 7.82 -14.44
C LYS A 311 -26.62 8.46 -14.89
N LYS A 312 -27.48 7.71 -15.58
CA LYS A 312 -28.79 8.19 -16.09
C LYS A 312 -29.69 8.70 -14.94
N HIS A 313 -29.64 8.03 -13.79
CA HIS A 313 -30.49 8.35 -12.64
C HIS A 313 -29.79 9.24 -11.60
N GLY A 314 -28.58 9.74 -11.91
CA GLY A 314 -27.87 10.73 -11.10
C GLY A 314 -27.42 10.21 -9.72
N VAL A 315 -27.11 8.91 -9.62
CA VAL A 315 -26.57 8.31 -8.39
C VAL A 315 -25.13 8.78 -8.18
N LYS A 316 -24.85 9.39 -7.05
CA LYS A 316 -23.49 9.80 -6.64
C LYS A 316 -22.81 8.66 -5.90
N TYR A 317 -21.72 8.16 -6.43
CA TYR A 317 -20.94 7.07 -5.82
C TYR A 317 -19.45 7.20 -6.16
N HIS A 318 -18.60 6.54 -5.38
CA HIS A 318 -17.15 6.50 -5.60
C HIS A 318 -16.73 5.24 -6.34
N ARG A 319 -17.33 4.10 -6.02
CA ARG A 319 -16.96 2.79 -6.58
C ARG A 319 -18.18 1.93 -6.84
N LEU A 320 -18.15 1.17 -7.93
CA LEU A 320 -19.09 0.09 -8.24
C LEU A 320 -18.38 -1.26 -8.07
N ILE A 321 -18.92 -2.10 -7.21
CA ILE A 321 -18.42 -3.45 -6.92
C ILE A 321 -19.47 -4.45 -7.39
N MET A 322 -19.10 -5.25 -8.39
CA MET A 322 -19.94 -6.28 -8.98
C MET A 322 -19.71 -7.63 -8.28
N GLY A 323 -20.61 -8.58 -8.48
CA GLY A 323 -20.42 -9.95 -8.03
C GLY A 323 -20.52 -10.15 -6.51
N LYS A 324 -21.34 -9.33 -5.81
CA LYS A 324 -21.75 -9.63 -4.43
C LYS A 324 -22.24 -11.08 -4.36
N PRO A 325 -21.73 -11.92 -3.46
CA PRO A 325 -22.18 -13.29 -3.33
C PRO A 325 -23.70 -13.36 -3.15
N TRP A 326 -24.37 -14.16 -3.96
CA TRP A 326 -25.81 -14.36 -3.77
C TRP A 326 -26.06 -15.13 -2.47
N ALA A 327 -26.95 -14.61 -1.63
CA ALA A 327 -27.39 -15.25 -0.41
C ALA A 327 -28.87 -14.92 -0.15
N THR A 328 -29.60 -15.85 0.46
CA THR A 328 -30.98 -15.61 0.89
C THR A 328 -31.07 -14.68 2.09
N HIS A 329 -30.01 -14.62 2.91
CA HIS A 329 -29.90 -13.78 4.08
C HIS A 329 -28.45 -13.33 4.28
N TYR A 330 -28.26 -12.08 4.72
CA TYR A 330 -26.96 -11.57 5.16
C TYR A 330 -27.02 -11.32 6.67
N ILE A 331 -26.00 -11.78 7.39
CA ILE A 331 -25.80 -11.49 8.80
C ILE A 331 -24.52 -10.65 8.87
N ASP A 332 -24.60 -9.41 9.30
CA ASP A 332 -23.47 -8.46 9.37
C ASP A 332 -23.68 -7.58 10.61
N ASP A 333 -22.64 -7.38 11.41
CA ASP A 333 -22.62 -6.54 12.61
C ASP A 333 -22.69 -5.03 12.30
N ARG A 334 -22.47 -4.66 11.04
CA ARG A 334 -22.46 -3.27 10.54
C ARG A 334 -23.58 -2.96 9.56
N ALA A 335 -24.53 -3.88 9.37
CA ALA A 335 -25.62 -3.68 8.43
C ALA A 335 -26.75 -2.86 9.05
N PHE A 336 -27.13 -1.80 8.35
CA PHE A 336 -28.37 -1.07 8.58
C PHE A 336 -29.48 -1.62 7.69
N ARG A 337 -30.72 -1.65 8.20
CA ARG A 337 -31.87 -2.17 7.44
C ARG A 337 -32.39 -1.19 6.39
N SER A 338 -32.13 0.11 6.59
CA SER A 338 -32.56 1.16 5.68
C SER A 338 -31.57 2.34 5.68
N LEU A 339 -31.67 3.16 4.63
CA LEU A 339 -30.90 4.40 4.53
C LEU A 339 -31.38 5.45 5.55
N ASP A 340 -32.61 5.33 6.06
CA ASP A 340 -33.15 6.23 7.07
C ASP A 340 -32.46 6.01 8.42
N GLU A 341 -32.15 4.78 8.79
CA GLU A 341 -31.43 4.49 10.04
C GLU A 341 -30.06 5.17 10.08
N ILE A 342 -29.34 5.20 8.96
CA ILE A 342 -28.03 5.89 8.88
C ILE A 342 -28.22 7.41 8.99
N LEU A 343 -29.22 7.97 8.35
CA LEU A 343 -29.47 9.42 8.37
C LEU A 343 -29.92 9.89 9.75
N ILE A 344 -30.75 9.11 10.45
CA ILE A 344 -31.18 9.40 11.84
C ILE A 344 -29.97 9.35 12.78
N PHE A 345 -29.11 8.34 12.64
CA PHE A 345 -27.88 8.24 13.44
C PHE A 345 -26.98 9.48 13.27
N GLU A 346 -26.85 10.02 12.06
CA GLU A 346 -26.07 11.24 11.79
C GLU A 346 -26.70 12.49 12.42
N GLU A 347 -28.03 12.60 12.42
CA GLU A 347 -28.74 13.73 13.03
C GLU A 347 -28.62 13.73 14.57
N GLU A 348 -28.63 12.55 15.18
CA GLU A 348 -28.43 12.39 16.61
C GLU A 348 -27.01 12.73 17.09
N VAL A 349 -25.99 12.34 16.29
CA VAL A 349 -24.56 12.62 16.59
C VAL A 349 -24.28 14.13 16.54
N VAL A 350 -24.88 14.85 15.57
CA VAL A 350 -24.70 16.32 15.41
C VAL A 350 -25.32 17.11 16.58
N HIS A 351 -26.32 16.54 17.26
CA HIS A 351 -26.94 17.21 18.42
C HIS A 351 -26.25 16.93 19.76
N CYS A 352 -25.25 16.05 19.80
CA CYS A 352 -24.48 15.68 20.98
C CYS A 352 -23.06 16.31 21.02
N GLU A 353 -22.65 17.05 20.01
CA GLU A 353 -21.41 17.85 19.96
C GLU A 353 -21.75 19.34 20.21
#